data_5a6eebc096884f7b7e0a9d4d19fc6c0b
#
_entry.id   5a6eebc096884f7b7e0a9d4d19fc6c0b
#
_cell.length_a   1.000
_cell.length_b   1.000
_cell.length_c   1.000
_cell.angle_alpha   90.00
_cell.angle_beta   90.00
_cell.angle_gamma   90.00
#
_symmetry.space_group_name_H-M   'P 1'
#
loop_
_entity.id
_entity.type
_entity.pdbx_description
1 polymer ?
#
loop_
_entity_poly.entity_id
_entity_poly.type
_entity_poly.pdbx_seq_one_letter_code
_entity_poly.pdbx_strand_id
1 'polypeptide(L)'
;MKTILLIDDEQRMLDLLELFLAPHGYRCLQATNGQAALDLFAEENVHLVLLDVMMPGMDGWEVCRRIREMSDVPVILLTARSDKSDVVKGLEQGADDYITKPFDERELMARVRVALRRVPEEDQVKQLREGLFTLDLESYSLLHGDEEVRLTLKEFYIIEAMMTRPNRTFTREDLLQVAWEYDTYTEVRTVDSHIRNLRDKLRKSSFPIDDILRTVWGIGYKWK
;
A
#
# COMPACT_ATOMS: atom_id res chain seq x y z
N MET A 1 -16.65 8.28 7.77
CA MET A 1 -16.94 6.96 7.15
C MET A 1 -15.96 6.75 6.01
N LYS A 2 -15.17 5.68 6.03
CA LYS A 2 -14.15 5.42 5.00
C LYS A 2 -14.80 4.92 3.72
N THR A 3 -14.35 5.43 2.56
CA THR A 3 -14.84 5.05 1.23
C THR A 3 -13.88 4.09 0.56
N ILE A 4 -14.39 2.98 0.06
CA ILE A 4 -13.63 1.95 -0.67
C ILE A 4 -14.14 1.91 -2.12
N LEU A 5 -13.24 2.04 -3.08
CA LEU A 5 -13.54 1.88 -4.50
C LEU A 5 -13.32 0.41 -4.89
N LEU A 6 -14.38 -0.23 -5.36
CA LEU A 6 -14.42 -1.61 -5.82
C LEU A 6 -14.41 -1.62 -7.34
N ILE A 7 -13.45 -2.34 -7.93
CA ILE A 7 -13.24 -2.36 -9.39
C ILE A 7 -13.13 -3.81 -9.85
N ASP A 8 -14.11 -4.28 -10.60
CA ASP A 8 -14.18 -5.64 -11.14
C ASP A 8 -15.18 -5.64 -12.30
N ASP A 9 -14.91 -6.28 -13.42
CA ASP A 9 -15.82 -6.32 -14.56
C ASP A 9 -17.05 -7.21 -14.29
N GLU A 10 -17.01 -8.05 -13.27
CA GLU A 10 -18.13 -8.87 -12.83
C GLU A 10 -18.96 -8.17 -11.74
N GLN A 11 -20.18 -7.69 -12.09
CA GLN A 11 -21.07 -7.04 -11.11
C GLN A 11 -21.33 -7.91 -9.87
N ARG A 12 -21.39 -9.24 -10.04
CA ARG A 12 -21.59 -10.17 -8.91
C ARG A 12 -20.44 -10.12 -7.90
N MET A 13 -19.21 -9.89 -8.35
CA MET A 13 -18.05 -9.74 -7.47
C MET A 13 -18.14 -8.41 -6.71
N LEU A 14 -18.53 -7.32 -7.37
CA LEU A 14 -18.74 -6.02 -6.72
C LEU A 14 -19.82 -6.11 -5.63
N ASP A 15 -20.95 -6.78 -5.93
CA ASP A 15 -22.03 -6.99 -4.99
C ASP A 15 -21.58 -7.84 -3.78
N LEU A 16 -20.76 -8.87 -4.01
CA LEU A 16 -20.20 -9.71 -2.95
C LEU A 16 -19.23 -8.92 -2.07
N LEU A 17 -18.35 -8.13 -2.66
CA LEU A 17 -17.41 -7.27 -1.92
C LEU A 17 -18.17 -6.26 -1.07
N GLU A 18 -19.20 -5.60 -1.61
CA GLU A 18 -20.03 -4.67 -0.86
C GLU A 18 -20.78 -5.38 0.28
N LEU A 19 -21.30 -6.59 0.05
CA LEU A 19 -21.96 -7.40 1.09
C LEU A 19 -21.02 -7.67 2.28
N PHE A 20 -19.72 -7.88 2.03
CA PHE A 20 -18.73 -8.10 3.09
C PHE A 20 -18.32 -6.79 3.78
N LEU A 21 -18.27 -5.67 3.05
CA LEU A 21 -17.72 -4.42 3.56
C LEU A 21 -18.75 -3.50 4.22
N ALA A 22 -19.97 -3.41 3.67
CA ALA A 22 -21.00 -2.51 4.16
C ALA A 22 -21.41 -2.75 5.64
N PRO A 23 -21.52 -4.00 6.15
CA PRO A 23 -21.82 -4.25 7.56
C PRO A 23 -20.75 -3.73 8.52
N HIS A 24 -19.52 -3.49 8.02
CA HIS A 24 -18.41 -2.94 8.80
C HIS A 24 -18.31 -1.40 8.72
N GLY A 25 -19.33 -0.74 8.14
CA GLY A 25 -19.42 0.72 8.08
C GLY A 25 -18.58 1.39 6.99
N TYR A 26 -18.17 0.65 5.96
CA TYR A 26 -17.51 1.21 4.79
C TYR A 26 -18.54 1.68 3.74
N ARG A 27 -18.28 2.83 3.11
CA ARG A 27 -18.98 3.27 1.90
C ARG A 27 -18.30 2.63 0.70
N CYS A 28 -19.06 1.89 -0.11
CA CYS A 28 -18.56 1.25 -1.31
C CYS A 28 -18.95 2.07 -2.55
N LEU A 29 -17.96 2.30 -3.42
CA LEU A 29 -18.16 2.81 -4.78
C LEU A 29 -17.83 1.67 -5.73
N GLN A 30 -18.66 1.44 -6.74
CA GLN A 30 -18.50 0.33 -7.67
C GLN A 30 -18.17 0.83 -9.07
N ALA A 31 -17.18 0.22 -9.73
CA ALA A 31 -16.84 0.45 -11.12
C ALA A 31 -16.64 -0.88 -11.85
N THR A 32 -17.29 -1.04 -13.01
CA THR A 32 -17.22 -2.27 -13.82
C THR A 32 -16.14 -2.22 -14.92
N ASN A 33 -15.33 -1.16 -14.97
CA ASN A 33 -14.22 -1.03 -15.90
C ASN A 33 -13.22 0.03 -15.41
N GLY A 34 -12.01 0.00 -15.97
CA GLY A 34 -10.94 0.88 -15.55
C GLY A 34 -11.22 2.37 -15.78
N GLN A 35 -11.90 2.78 -16.86
CA GLN A 35 -12.18 4.19 -17.10
C GLN A 35 -13.17 4.75 -16.07
N ALA A 36 -14.29 4.05 -15.83
CA ALA A 36 -15.26 4.44 -14.81
C ALA A 36 -14.63 4.50 -13.40
N ALA A 37 -13.68 3.60 -13.13
CA ALA A 37 -12.94 3.61 -11.86
C ALA A 37 -12.08 4.86 -11.70
N LEU A 38 -11.36 5.29 -12.75
CA LEU A 38 -10.54 6.49 -12.71
C LEU A 38 -11.38 7.77 -12.60
N ASP A 39 -12.53 7.81 -13.25
CA ASP A 39 -13.45 8.93 -13.17
C ASP A 39 -14.00 9.07 -11.74
N LEU A 40 -14.48 7.98 -11.14
CA LEU A 40 -14.92 7.96 -9.73
C LEU A 40 -13.78 8.30 -8.77
N PHE A 41 -12.58 7.82 -9.04
CA PHE A 41 -11.42 8.11 -8.21
C PHE A 41 -11.05 9.59 -8.20
N ALA A 42 -11.23 10.28 -9.33
CA ALA A 42 -10.95 11.71 -9.45
C ALA A 42 -12.02 12.59 -8.77
N GLU A 43 -13.27 12.11 -8.70
CA GLU A 43 -14.41 12.87 -8.17
C GLU A 43 -14.65 12.64 -6.68
N GLU A 44 -14.27 11.48 -6.15
CA GLU A 44 -14.63 11.04 -4.81
C GLU A 44 -13.39 10.92 -3.91
N ASN A 45 -13.58 11.14 -2.61
CA ASN A 45 -12.51 10.93 -1.62
C ASN A 45 -12.37 9.43 -1.29
N VAL A 46 -11.54 8.72 -2.05
CA VAL A 46 -11.29 7.29 -1.89
C VAL A 46 -10.20 7.05 -0.84
N HIS A 47 -10.41 6.06 0.04
CA HIS A 47 -9.49 5.71 1.12
C HIS A 47 -8.79 4.36 0.89
N LEU A 48 -9.36 3.51 0.04
CA LEU A 48 -8.81 2.20 -0.36
C LEU A 48 -9.38 1.82 -1.71
N VAL A 49 -8.58 1.15 -2.53
CA VAL A 49 -9.02 0.55 -3.80
C VAL A 49 -8.89 -0.97 -3.71
N LEU A 50 -9.96 -1.69 -4.02
CA LEU A 50 -9.95 -3.13 -4.31
C LEU A 50 -10.11 -3.30 -5.82
N LEU A 51 -9.14 -3.92 -6.46
CA LEU A 51 -9.00 -3.87 -7.92
C LEU A 51 -8.76 -5.26 -8.50
N ASP A 52 -9.68 -5.71 -9.36
CA ASP A 52 -9.41 -6.92 -10.15
C ASP A 52 -8.31 -6.66 -11.18
N VAL A 53 -7.45 -7.64 -11.32
CA VAL A 53 -6.34 -7.59 -12.28
C VAL A 53 -6.83 -7.87 -13.70
N MET A 54 -7.76 -8.83 -13.84
CA MET A 54 -8.13 -9.41 -15.13
C MET A 54 -9.40 -8.79 -15.68
N MET A 55 -9.35 -7.53 -16.12
CA MET A 55 -10.49 -6.85 -16.72
C MET A 55 -10.30 -6.65 -18.24
N PRO A 56 -11.39 -6.68 -19.02
CA PRO A 56 -11.32 -6.39 -20.46
C PRO A 56 -11.00 -4.91 -20.73
N GLY A 57 -10.22 -4.67 -21.76
CA GLY A 57 -9.82 -3.31 -22.17
C GLY A 57 -8.66 -2.77 -21.35
N MET A 58 -8.93 -1.96 -20.32
CA MET A 58 -7.93 -1.47 -19.38
C MET A 58 -7.82 -2.47 -18.23
N ASP A 59 -6.70 -3.19 -18.17
CA ASP A 59 -6.44 -4.15 -17.10
C ASP A 59 -6.15 -3.48 -15.75
N GLY A 60 -6.19 -4.27 -14.67
CA GLY A 60 -5.96 -3.75 -13.32
C GLY A 60 -4.56 -3.16 -13.12
N TRP A 61 -3.57 -3.64 -13.83
CA TRP A 61 -2.22 -3.09 -13.74
C TRP A 61 -2.15 -1.64 -14.23
N GLU A 62 -2.76 -1.38 -15.39
CA GLU A 62 -2.83 -0.03 -15.95
C GLU A 62 -3.65 0.90 -15.07
N VAL A 63 -4.77 0.43 -14.48
CA VAL A 63 -5.57 1.20 -13.51
C VAL A 63 -4.72 1.53 -12.28
N CYS A 64 -4.04 0.55 -11.71
CA CYS A 64 -3.16 0.75 -10.55
C CYS A 64 -2.08 1.78 -10.83
N ARG A 65 -1.39 1.67 -11.97
CA ARG A 65 -0.35 2.61 -12.38
C ARG A 65 -0.89 4.05 -12.48
N ARG A 66 -2.06 4.25 -13.10
CA ARG A 66 -2.68 5.58 -13.22
C ARG A 66 -3.12 6.15 -11.87
N ILE A 67 -3.65 5.33 -10.98
CA ILE A 67 -3.97 5.75 -9.62
C ILE A 67 -2.69 6.21 -8.90
N ARG A 68 -1.58 5.49 -9.06
CA ARG A 68 -0.29 5.85 -8.45
C ARG A 68 0.32 7.15 -8.99
N GLU A 69 0.01 7.54 -10.22
CA GLU A 69 0.40 8.85 -10.75
C GLU A 69 -0.33 10.01 -10.07
N MET A 70 -1.51 9.74 -9.48
CA MET A 70 -2.38 10.74 -8.86
C MET A 70 -2.36 10.69 -7.33
N SER A 71 -2.12 9.51 -6.72
CA SER A 71 -2.31 9.30 -5.28
C SER A 71 -1.55 8.08 -4.75
N ASP A 72 -1.21 8.15 -3.46
CA ASP A 72 -0.66 7.03 -2.68
C ASP A 72 -1.74 6.25 -1.89
N VAL A 73 -3.01 6.39 -2.26
CA VAL A 73 -4.11 5.61 -1.65
C VAL A 73 -3.81 4.11 -1.70
N PRO A 74 -4.06 3.34 -0.63
CA PRO A 74 -3.82 1.91 -0.65
C PRO A 74 -4.57 1.21 -1.78
N VAL A 75 -3.88 0.31 -2.53
CA VAL A 75 -4.46 -0.53 -3.58
C VAL A 75 -4.21 -1.99 -3.24
N ILE A 76 -5.28 -2.76 -3.09
CA ILE A 76 -5.24 -4.22 -2.95
C ILE A 76 -5.72 -4.83 -4.26
N LEU A 77 -4.88 -5.65 -4.87
CA LEU A 77 -5.22 -6.35 -6.10
C LEU A 77 -5.98 -7.64 -5.78
N LEU A 78 -7.05 -7.91 -6.55
CA LEU A 78 -7.76 -9.18 -6.54
C LEU A 78 -7.32 -9.96 -7.77
N THR A 79 -6.82 -11.17 -7.62
CA THR A 79 -6.28 -11.94 -8.75
C THR A 79 -6.70 -13.40 -8.71
N ALA A 80 -7.05 -13.97 -9.85
CA ALA A 80 -7.30 -15.41 -10.00
C ALA A 80 -5.98 -16.21 -10.12
N ARG A 81 -4.84 -15.54 -10.27
CA ARG A 81 -3.55 -16.19 -10.51
C ARG A 81 -2.67 -16.22 -9.28
N SER A 82 -2.30 -17.43 -8.90
CA SER A 82 -1.22 -17.72 -7.95
C SER A 82 0.18 -17.69 -8.59
N ASP A 83 0.29 -17.24 -9.85
CA ASP A 83 1.59 -17.21 -10.54
C ASP A 83 2.47 -16.12 -9.93
N LYS A 84 3.57 -16.57 -9.33
CA LYS A 84 4.55 -15.72 -8.62
C LYS A 84 5.09 -14.58 -9.49
N SER A 85 5.12 -14.75 -10.82
CA SER A 85 5.57 -13.74 -11.76
C SER A 85 4.63 -12.55 -11.88
N ASP A 86 3.32 -12.77 -11.77
CA ASP A 86 2.30 -11.71 -11.87
C ASP A 86 2.17 -10.93 -10.56
N VAL A 87 2.36 -11.62 -9.43
CA VAL A 87 2.44 -10.98 -8.10
C VAL A 87 3.65 -10.04 -8.00
N VAL A 88 4.83 -10.50 -8.48
CA VAL A 88 6.04 -9.66 -8.49
C VAL A 88 5.85 -8.42 -9.37
N LYS A 89 5.26 -8.58 -10.56
CA LYS A 89 4.94 -7.44 -11.45
C LYS A 89 3.99 -6.44 -10.80
N GLY A 90 2.98 -6.89 -10.06
CA GLY A 90 2.01 -6.02 -9.42
C GLY A 90 2.60 -5.17 -8.30
N LEU A 91 3.45 -5.77 -7.50
CA LEU A 91 4.17 -5.07 -6.45
C LEU A 91 5.21 -4.09 -7.03
N GLU A 92 5.83 -4.42 -8.17
CA GLU A 92 6.71 -3.49 -8.91
C GLU A 92 5.95 -2.31 -9.51
N GLN A 93 4.65 -2.46 -9.79
CA GLN A 93 3.79 -1.39 -10.30
C GLN A 93 3.10 -0.55 -9.22
N GLY A 94 3.40 -0.81 -7.94
CA GLY A 94 3.00 0.04 -6.82
C GLY A 94 1.75 -0.40 -6.07
N ALA A 95 1.23 -1.62 -6.27
CA ALA A 95 0.21 -2.18 -5.40
C ALA A 95 0.75 -2.40 -3.98
N ASP A 96 -0.09 -2.23 -2.96
CA ASP A 96 0.29 -2.42 -1.56
C ASP A 96 0.15 -3.86 -1.12
N ASP A 97 -0.87 -4.55 -1.63
CA ASP A 97 -1.18 -5.94 -1.29
C ASP A 97 -1.95 -6.62 -2.40
N TYR A 98 -2.12 -7.94 -2.31
CA TYR A 98 -2.96 -8.71 -3.22
C TYR A 98 -3.73 -9.80 -2.46
N ILE A 99 -4.86 -10.20 -3.03
CA ILE A 99 -5.70 -11.29 -2.54
C ILE A 99 -5.96 -12.25 -3.71
N THR A 100 -5.72 -13.54 -3.49
CA THR A 100 -6.00 -14.54 -4.52
C THR A 100 -7.47 -14.99 -4.47
N LYS A 101 -8.14 -15.00 -5.60
CA LYS A 101 -9.48 -15.59 -5.76
C LYS A 101 -9.37 -17.13 -5.86
N PRO A 102 -10.22 -17.92 -5.15
CA PRO A 102 -11.27 -17.48 -4.24
C PRO A 102 -10.73 -17.06 -2.86
N PHE A 103 -11.34 -16.05 -2.25
CA PHE A 103 -11.04 -15.59 -0.90
C PHE A 103 -12.31 -15.64 -0.03
N ASP A 104 -12.12 -15.68 1.27
CA ASP A 104 -13.22 -15.56 2.23
C ASP A 104 -13.32 -14.14 2.82
N GLU A 105 -14.47 -13.88 3.47
CA GLU A 105 -14.72 -12.58 4.12
C GLU A 105 -13.63 -12.23 5.15
N ARG A 106 -13.13 -13.22 5.90
CA ARG A 106 -12.17 -12.99 6.99
C ARG A 106 -10.82 -12.54 6.44
N GLU A 107 -10.37 -13.17 5.35
CA GLU A 107 -9.13 -12.77 4.66
C GLU A 107 -9.26 -11.36 4.09
N LEU A 108 -10.34 -11.09 3.33
CA LEU A 108 -10.60 -9.75 2.80
C LEU A 108 -10.61 -8.69 3.89
N MET A 109 -11.38 -8.92 4.97
CA MET A 109 -11.51 -7.96 6.06
C MET A 109 -10.23 -7.75 6.84
N ALA A 110 -9.41 -8.78 7.02
CA ALA A 110 -8.11 -8.64 7.65
C ALA A 110 -7.21 -7.68 6.85
N ARG A 111 -7.11 -7.85 5.52
CA ARG A 111 -6.29 -7.02 4.64
C ARG A 111 -6.84 -5.60 4.51
N VAL A 112 -8.16 -5.44 4.37
CA VAL A 112 -8.83 -4.13 4.35
C VAL A 112 -8.56 -3.35 5.64
N ARG A 113 -8.65 -3.99 6.80
CA ARG A 113 -8.34 -3.34 8.09
C ARG A 113 -6.88 -2.92 8.18
N VAL A 114 -5.95 -3.77 7.72
CA VAL A 114 -4.53 -3.44 7.70
C VAL A 114 -4.30 -2.24 6.77
N ALA A 115 -4.85 -2.26 5.56
CA ALA A 115 -4.72 -1.17 4.60
C ALA A 115 -5.33 0.15 5.12
N LEU A 116 -6.44 0.07 5.88
CA LEU A 116 -7.15 1.23 6.42
C LEU A 116 -6.78 1.59 7.87
N ARG A 117 -5.89 0.86 8.52
CA ARG A 117 -5.64 0.89 9.97
C ARG A 117 -5.19 2.25 10.49
N ARG A 118 -4.83 3.18 9.62
CA ARG A 118 -4.27 4.47 10.02
C ARG A 118 -4.82 5.68 9.26
N VAL A 119 -6.15 5.78 9.23
CA VAL A 119 -6.74 7.11 9.20
C VAL A 119 -6.89 7.51 10.66
N PRO A 120 -6.14 8.49 11.18
CA PRO A 120 -6.10 8.79 12.61
C PRO A 120 -7.47 9.22 13.14
N GLU A 121 -7.82 8.75 14.33
CA GLU A 121 -8.78 9.41 15.22
C GLU A 121 -8.09 10.62 15.85
N GLU A 122 -8.82 11.70 16.08
CA GLU A 122 -8.35 13.09 16.28
C GLU A 122 -7.39 13.38 17.46
N ASP A 123 -6.87 12.40 18.24
CA ASP A 123 -6.09 12.67 19.46
C ASP A 123 -4.75 11.90 19.61
N GLN A 124 -4.15 11.37 18.53
CA GLN A 124 -2.87 10.67 18.64
C GLN A 124 -1.69 11.48 18.06
N VAL A 125 -0.49 11.16 18.53
CA VAL A 125 0.78 11.75 18.07
C VAL A 125 0.85 11.69 16.54
N LYS A 126 0.71 12.87 15.91
CA LYS A 126 0.57 12.99 14.45
C LYS A 126 1.89 12.88 13.70
N GLN A 127 3.02 12.88 14.37
CA GLN A 127 4.34 12.93 13.75
C GLN A 127 5.37 12.13 14.56
N LEU A 128 6.15 11.30 13.86
CA LEU A 128 7.34 10.65 14.41
C LEU A 128 8.60 11.38 13.89
N ARG A 129 9.44 11.86 14.78
CA ARG A 129 10.67 12.58 14.42
C ARG A 129 11.91 11.77 14.77
N GLU A 130 12.83 11.68 13.81
CA GLU A 130 14.15 11.09 13.99
C GLU A 130 15.19 11.87 13.20
N GLY A 131 16.11 12.49 13.92
CA GLY A 131 17.10 13.41 13.33
C GLY A 131 16.44 14.58 12.60
N LEU A 132 16.73 14.73 11.31
CA LEU A 132 16.17 15.77 10.44
C LEU A 132 14.91 15.33 9.70
N PHE A 133 14.42 14.10 9.97
CA PHE A 133 13.27 13.53 9.30
C PHE A 133 12.03 13.57 10.20
N THR A 134 10.91 13.87 9.58
CA THR A 134 9.60 13.80 10.24
C THR A 134 8.69 12.93 9.41
N LEU A 135 8.21 11.82 9.97
CA LEU A 135 7.19 10.99 9.38
C LEU A 135 5.82 11.48 9.86
N ASP A 136 5.04 12.03 8.94
CA ASP A 136 3.67 12.43 9.21
C ASP A 136 2.76 11.20 9.12
N LEU A 137 2.09 10.89 10.25
CA LEU A 137 1.28 9.68 10.38
C LEU A 137 -0.13 9.86 9.81
N GLU A 138 -0.54 11.09 9.51
CA GLU A 138 -1.84 11.39 8.91
C GLU A 138 -1.78 11.43 7.39
N SER A 139 -0.78 12.12 6.83
CA SER A 139 -0.61 12.26 5.39
C SER A 139 0.19 11.11 4.75
N TYR A 140 0.74 10.19 5.56
CA TYR A 140 1.64 9.12 5.11
C TYR A 140 2.84 9.67 4.33
N SER A 141 3.38 10.80 4.78
CA SER A 141 4.49 11.45 4.12
C SER A 141 5.73 11.51 5.00
N LEU A 142 6.90 11.48 4.35
CA LEU A 142 8.19 11.74 4.98
C LEU A 142 8.64 13.14 4.61
N LEU A 143 8.99 13.93 5.63
CA LEU A 143 9.48 15.30 5.49
C LEU A 143 10.96 15.37 5.84
N HIS A 144 11.70 16.20 5.11
CA HIS A 144 13.08 16.59 5.39
C HIS A 144 13.29 18.06 4.99
N GLY A 145 13.41 18.94 5.98
CA GLY A 145 13.35 20.38 5.73
C GLY A 145 11.99 20.78 5.16
N ASP A 146 12.00 21.47 4.03
CA ASP A 146 10.79 21.92 3.32
C ASP A 146 10.30 20.91 2.27
N GLU A 147 11.01 19.80 2.08
CA GLU A 147 10.68 18.75 1.12
C GLU A 147 9.76 17.73 1.77
N GLU A 148 8.67 17.37 1.06
CA GLU A 148 7.70 16.35 1.46
C GLU A 148 7.57 15.29 0.38
N VAL A 149 7.61 14.03 0.79
CA VAL A 149 7.42 12.88 -0.11
C VAL A 149 6.35 11.95 0.44
N ARG A 150 5.26 11.78 -0.29
CA ARG A 150 4.21 10.83 0.04
C ARG A 150 4.68 9.39 -0.14
N LEU A 151 4.31 8.55 0.81
CA LEU A 151 4.70 7.14 0.85
C LEU A 151 3.51 6.26 0.54
N THR A 152 3.75 5.15 -0.17
CA THR A 152 2.77 4.08 -0.19
C THR A 152 2.65 3.45 1.21
N LEU A 153 1.57 2.73 1.47
CA LEU A 153 1.31 2.16 2.79
C LEU A 153 2.44 1.24 3.27
N LYS A 154 3.02 0.42 2.37
CA LYS A 154 4.13 -0.49 2.71
C LYS A 154 5.43 0.27 2.97
N GLU A 155 5.74 1.29 2.15
CA GLU A 155 6.88 2.19 2.38
C GLU A 155 6.76 2.88 3.74
N PHE A 156 5.57 3.36 4.07
CA PHE A 156 5.28 4.01 5.33
C PHE A 156 5.54 3.09 6.53
N TYR A 157 4.99 1.87 6.54
CA TYR A 157 5.20 0.93 7.65
C TYR A 157 6.67 0.54 7.81
N ILE A 158 7.37 0.36 6.70
CA ILE A 158 8.80 0.07 6.71
C ILE A 158 9.56 1.23 7.39
N ILE A 159 9.33 2.49 6.96
CA ILE A 159 9.98 3.67 7.53
C ILE A 159 9.60 3.84 9.00
N GLU A 160 8.32 3.76 9.33
CA GLU A 160 7.85 3.89 10.70
C GLU A 160 8.51 2.91 11.66
N ALA A 161 8.56 1.61 11.29
CA ALA A 161 9.24 0.61 12.10
C ALA A 161 10.71 0.93 12.31
N MET A 162 11.38 1.42 11.26
CA MET A 162 12.80 1.73 11.31
C MET A 162 13.09 3.02 12.08
N MET A 163 12.28 4.08 11.90
CA MET A 163 12.41 5.35 12.63
C MET A 163 12.02 5.23 14.11
N THR A 164 11.09 4.33 14.45
CA THR A 164 10.73 4.05 15.86
C THR A 164 11.88 3.37 16.62
N ARG A 165 12.77 2.68 15.90
CA ARG A 165 13.93 1.97 16.49
C ARG A 165 15.19 2.24 15.67
N PRO A 166 15.71 3.47 15.70
CA PRO A 166 16.88 3.87 14.93
C PRO A 166 18.09 3.01 15.32
N ASN A 167 18.98 2.82 14.37
CA ASN A 167 20.17 1.97 14.49
C ASN A 167 19.93 0.46 14.69
N ARG A 168 18.67 0.01 14.90
CA ARG A 168 18.34 -1.42 14.85
C ARG A 168 18.46 -1.92 13.41
N THR A 169 19.07 -3.09 13.23
CA THR A 169 19.00 -3.83 11.97
C THR A 169 17.74 -4.66 11.96
N PHE A 170 16.90 -4.44 10.95
CA PHE A 170 15.72 -5.25 10.68
C PHE A 170 16.08 -6.27 9.60
N THR A 171 15.75 -7.53 9.84
CA THR A 171 15.84 -8.53 8.79
C THR A 171 14.75 -8.28 7.73
N ARG A 172 14.87 -8.94 6.58
CA ARG A 172 13.80 -8.87 5.57
C ARG A 172 12.49 -9.45 6.09
N GLU A 173 12.60 -10.50 6.89
CA GLU A 173 11.47 -11.15 7.58
C GLU A 173 10.81 -10.21 8.58
N ASP A 174 11.60 -9.46 9.40
CA ASP A 174 11.07 -8.45 10.32
C ASP A 174 10.26 -7.39 9.56
N LEU A 175 10.80 -6.85 8.45
CA LEU A 175 10.13 -5.83 7.65
C LEU A 175 8.92 -6.40 6.90
N LEU A 176 8.99 -7.63 6.43
CA LEU A 176 7.86 -8.31 5.85
C LEU A 176 6.73 -8.45 6.87
N GLN A 177 7.04 -8.92 8.08
CA GLN A 177 6.05 -9.07 9.15
C GLN A 177 5.40 -7.74 9.53
N VAL A 178 6.18 -6.66 9.63
CA VAL A 178 5.66 -5.33 9.98
C VAL A 178 4.75 -4.77 8.90
N ALA A 179 5.14 -4.87 7.64
CA ALA A 179 4.40 -4.26 6.54
C ALA A 179 3.30 -5.17 5.96
N TRP A 180 3.40 -6.51 6.16
CA TRP A 180 2.46 -7.51 5.63
C TRP A 180 1.89 -8.46 6.70
N GLU A 181 1.77 -8.04 7.92
CA GLU A 181 1.42 -8.70 9.21
C GLU A 181 0.66 -10.08 9.15
N TYR A 182 -0.13 -10.31 8.10
CA TYR A 182 -0.97 -11.50 7.96
C TYR A 182 -0.77 -12.26 6.64
N ASP A 183 0.20 -11.85 5.81
CA ASP A 183 0.42 -12.51 4.54
C ASP A 183 1.48 -13.60 4.64
N THR A 184 1.04 -14.84 4.74
CA THR A 184 1.91 -16.03 4.73
C THR A 184 2.44 -16.37 3.33
N TYR A 185 1.98 -15.69 2.28
CA TYR A 185 2.31 -15.99 0.88
C TYR A 185 3.26 -14.99 0.24
N THR A 186 3.44 -13.80 0.83
CA THR A 186 4.36 -12.79 0.26
C THR A 186 5.81 -13.23 0.45
N GLU A 187 6.56 -13.23 -0.66
CA GLU A 187 7.98 -13.58 -0.63
C GLU A 187 8.81 -12.48 0.06
N VAL A 188 9.81 -12.89 0.82
CA VAL A 188 10.74 -12.00 1.53
C VAL A 188 11.44 -11.00 0.57
N ARG A 189 11.65 -11.39 -0.70
CA ARG A 189 12.21 -10.53 -1.76
C ARG A 189 11.36 -9.31 -2.10
N THR A 190 10.07 -9.34 -1.78
CA THR A 190 9.16 -8.19 -1.98
C THR A 190 9.63 -6.96 -1.22
N VAL A 191 10.21 -7.15 -0.04
CA VAL A 191 10.79 -6.06 0.76
C VAL A 191 11.89 -5.32 -0.01
N ASP A 192 12.76 -6.04 -0.74
CA ASP A 192 13.85 -5.43 -1.51
C ASP A 192 13.31 -4.52 -2.62
N SER A 193 12.19 -4.90 -3.26
CA SER A 193 11.54 -4.08 -4.30
C SER A 193 10.96 -2.79 -3.70
N HIS A 194 10.28 -2.87 -2.56
CA HIS A 194 9.76 -1.67 -1.88
C HIS A 194 10.87 -0.75 -1.38
N ILE A 195 11.95 -1.29 -0.82
CA ILE A 195 13.12 -0.49 -0.41
C ILE A 195 13.78 0.19 -1.62
N ARG A 196 13.88 -0.48 -2.75
CA ARG A 196 14.41 0.12 -3.99
C ARG A 196 13.53 1.28 -4.45
N ASN A 197 12.23 1.05 -4.59
CA ASN A 197 11.27 2.05 -5.03
C ASN A 197 11.27 3.26 -4.08
N LEU A 198 11.29 3.03 -2.78
CA LEU A 198 11.40 4.05 -1.75
C LEU A 198 12.67 4.90 -1.91
N ARG A 199 13.83 4.26 -2.07
CA ARG A 199 15.09 4.99 -2.30
C ARG A 199 15.03 5.83 -3.56
N ASP A 200 14.50 5.28 -4.66
CA ASP A 200 14.40 6.00 -5.93
C ASP A 200 13.46 7.20 -5.83
N LYS A 201 12.33 7.05 -5.11
CA LYS A 201 11.39 8.12 -4.82
C LYS A 201 12.06 9.24 -4.01
N LEU A 202 12.71 8.91 -2.91
CA LEU A 202 13.33 9.87 -2.00
C LEU A 202 14.55 10.58 -2.62
N ARG A 203 15.34 9.90 -3.45
CA ARG A 203 16.44 10.54 -4.20
C ARG A 203 15.95 11.62 -5.17
N LYS A 204 14.80 11.40 -5.83
CA LYS A 204 14.19 12.39 -6.73
C LYS A 204 13.83 13.70 -6.03
N SER A 205 13.56 13.64 -4.73
CA SER A 205 13.21 14.78 -3.87
C SER A 205 14.40 15.22 -3.01
N SER A 206 15.62 14.94 -3.45
CA SER A 206 16.87 15.39 -2.79
C SER A 206 17.07 14.93 -1.33
N PHE A 207 16.35 13.89 -0.90
CA PHE A 207 16.56 13.31 0.42
C PHE A 207 17.92 12.59 0.49
N PRO A 208 18.71 12.74 1.57
CA PRO A 208 19.99 12.06 1.76
C PRO A 208 19.80 10.59 2.18
N ILE A 209 18.92 9.89 1.48
CA ILE A 209 18.40 8.57 1.89
C ILE A 209 19.48 7.48 1.91
N ASP A 210 20.47 7.59 1.06
CA ASP A 210 21.55 6.60 0.98
C ASP A 210 22.47 6.63 2.21
N ASP A 211 22.50 7.76 2.92
CA ASP A 211 23.24 7.89 4.18
C ASP A 211 22.46 7.42 5.39
N ILE A 212 21.15 7.37 5.29
CA ILE A 212 20.23 7.07 6.38
C ILE A 212 19.70 5.63 6.28
N LEU A 213 19.12 5.25 5.14
CA LEU A 213 18.59 3.90 4.93
C LEU A 213 19.71 2.98 4.41
N ARG A 214 20.38 2.30 5.33
CA ARG A 214 21.54 1.46 5.02
C ARG A 214 21.16 -0.01 4.79
N THR A 215 21.78 -0.63 3.78
CA THR A 215 21.73 -2.08 3.60
C THR A 215 22.78 -2.74 4.49
N VAL A 216 22.34 -3.71 5.29
CA VAL A 216 23.23 -4.59 6.04
C VAL A 216 23.31 -5.92 5.27
N TRP A 217 24.41 -6.11 4.57
CA TRP A 217 24.60 -7.25 3.65
C TRP A 217 24.35 -8.59 4.32
N GLY A 218 23.61 -9.46 3.67
CA GLY A 218 23.24 -10.78 4.19
C GLY A 218 22.19 -10.77 5.30
N ILE A 219 21.79 -9.59 5.84
CA ILE A 219 20.84 -9.50 6.96
C ILE A 219 19.57 -8.75 6.54
N GLY A 220 19.70 -7.47 6.17
CA GLY A 220 18.53 -6.64 5.88
C GLY A 220 18.86 -5.15 5.81
N TYR A 221 18.10 -4.33 6.54
CA TYR A 221 18.15 -2.88 6.44
C TYR A 221 18.14 -2.21 7.81
N LYS A 222 18.64 -0.98 7.87
CA LYS A 222 18.60 -0.17 9.09
C LYS A 222 18.48 1.32 8.77
N TRP A 223 17.76 2.04 9.61
CA TRP A 223 17.76 3.50 9.69
C TRP A 223 18.89 3.96 10.62
N LYS A 224 19.67 4.94 10.18
CA LYS A 224 20.85 5.43 10.92
C LYS A 224 20.52 6.73 11.63
#